data_e7a49344bab6bf3fcdcff55fb7e1e4ca
#
_entry.id   e7a49344bab6bf3fcdcff55fb7e1e4ca
#
_cell.length_a   1.000
_cell.length_b   1.000
_cell.length_c   1.000
_cell.angle_alpha   90.00
_cell.angle_beta   90.00
_cell.angle_gamma   90.00
#
_symmetry.space_group_name_H-M   'P 1'
#
loop_
_entity.id
_entity.type
_entity.pdbx_description
1 polymer ?
#
loop_
_entity_poly.entity_id
_entity_poly.type
_entity_poly.pdbx_seq_one_letter_code
_entity_poly.pdbx_strand_id
1 'polypeptide(L)'
;MKKKGRIVLLLLAILLAVGLFSIRDAAMFYTGPVTEDAQKYYVNKISRRAFAGSYIWDGEPDHMTVTIPDEVDGLPVTALGGYYGRGVPTFFGVTLPEAYRSTITPQEWMEVQEELVFTVELSKHVKELNCVDMGYDTVGVRPGAAVRYHVSYVYQCDAENPIFYARDGVLYRRTDDQPALP
;
A
#
# COMPACT_ATOMS: atom_id res chain seq x y z
N MET A 1 19.00 -51.70 2.06
CA MET A 1 18.96 -50.48 2.89
C MET A 1 19.22 -49.15 2.14
N LYS A 2 20.04 -49.10 1.08
CA LYS A 2 20.39 -47.84 0.37
C LYS A 2 19.21 -47.13 -0.35
N LYS A 3 18.19 -47.84 -0.83
CA LYS A 3 17.02 -47.22 -1.54
C LYS A 3 16.10 -46.48 -0.58
N LYS A 4 15.80 -47.00 0.62
CA LYS A 4 14.92 -46.35 1.62
C LYS A 4 15.50 -45.02 2.13
N GLY A 5 16.83 -44.98 2.39
CA GLY A 5 17.49 -43.75 2.81
C GLY A 5 17.45 -42.63 1.78
N ARG A 6 17.56 -42.97 0.45
CA ARG A 6 17.45 -41.97 -0.63
C ARG A 6 16.04 -41.38 -0.75
N ILE A 7 15.00 -42.20 -0.54
CA ILE A 7 13.60 -41.73 -0.57
C ILE A 7 13.33 -40.78 0.60
N VAL A 8 13.82 -41.14 1.81
CA VAL A 8 13.67 -40.26 3.00
C VAL A 8 14.37 -38.91 2.76
N LEU A 9 15.59 -38.93 2.22
CA LEU A 9 16.35 -37.71 1.93
C LEU A 9 15.66 -36.84 0.90
N LEU A 10 15.08 -37.45 -0.13
CA LEU A 10 14.31 -36.75 -1.16
C LEU A 10 13.06 -36.08 -0.56
N LEU A 11 12.32 -36.80 0.28
CA LEU A 11 11.13 -36.27 0.94
C LEU A 11 11.47 -35.10 1.88
N LEU A 12 12.58 -35.22 2.63
CA LEU A 12 13.07 -34.12 3.47
C LEU A 12 13.48 -32.90 2.65
N ALA A 13 14.16 -33.10 1.52
CA ALA A 13 14.54 -32.02 0.61
C ALA A 13 13.30 -31.32 0.00
N ILE A 14 12.27 -32.09 -0.38
CA ILE A 14 11.01 -31.53 -0.87
C ILE A 14 10.29 -30.73 0.22
N LEU A 15 10.20 -31.27 1.45
CA LEU A 15 9.58 -30.59 2.57
C LEU A 15 10.32 -29.28 2.91
N LEU A 16 11.66 -29.31 2.89
CA LEU A 16 12.47 -28.12 3.10
C LEU A 16 12.26 -27.08 1.99
N ALA A 17 12.22 -27.51 0.74
CA ALA A 17 11.97 -26.64 -0.41
C ALA A 17 10.58 -26.00 -0.34
N VAL A 18 9.54 -26.77 -0.01
CA VAL A 18 8.18 -26.29 0.18
C VAL A 18 8.13 -25.30 1.35
N GLY A 19 8.79 -25.61 2.49
CA GLY A 19 8.88 -24.72 3.63
C GLY A 19 9.55 -23.40 3.28
N LEU A 20 10.70 -23.44 2.61
CA LEU A 20 11.42 -22.23 2.16
C LEU A 20 10.60 -21.41 1.15
N PHE A 21 9.89 -22.08 0.24
CA PHE A 21 9.02 -21.42 -0.71
C PHE A 21 7.85 -20.72 -0.02
N SER A 22 7.27 -21.35 1.01
CA SER A 22 6.14 -20.80 1.76
C SER A 22 6.51 -19.57 2.59
N ILE A 23 7.76 -19.48 3.07
CA ILE A 23 8.21 -18.33 3.88
C ILE A 23 8.84 -17.20 3.07
N ARG A 24 9.08 -17.38 1.76
CA ARG A 24 9.76 -16.37 0.92
C ARG A 24 9.09 -14.99 0.95
N ASP A 25 7.78 -14.96 1.17
CA ASP A 25 6.97 -13.75 1.23
C ASP A 25 6.76 -13.26 2.66
N ALA A 26 7.44 -13.86 3.63
CA ALA A 26 7.32 -13.44 5.01
C ALA A 26 7.81 -12.00 5.20
N ALA A 27 7.12 -11.28 6.08
CA ALA A 27 7.39 -9.87 6.39
C ALA A 27 8.86 -9.57 6.70
N MET A 28 9.57 -10.53 7.33
CA MET A 28 10.98 -10.38 7.70
C MET A 28 11.94 -10.23 6.51
N PHE A 29 11.54 -10.61 5.31
CA PHE A 29 12.36 -10.49 4.11
C PHE A 29 12.12 -9.19 3.34
N TYR A 30 11.17 -8.40 3.76
CA TYR A 30 11.00 -7.05 3.21
C TYR A 30 11.99 -6.09 3.87
N THR A 31 12.64 -5.31 3.05
CA THR A 31 13.56 -4.24 3.44
C THR A 31 13.05 -2.90 2.93
N GLY A 32 13.41 -1.82 3.58
CA GLY A 32 13.00 -0.47 3.20
C GLY A 32 12.79 0.41 4.41
N PRO A 33 12.13 1.57 4.27
CA PRO A 33 11.58 2.03 3.00
C PRO A 33 12.65 2.50 1.99
N VAL A 34 12.41 2.23 0.73
CA VAL A 34 12.97 2.98 -0.40
C VAL A 34 11.98 4.09 -0.70
N THR A 35 12.41 5.33 -0.80
CA THR A 35 11.52 6.47 -1.11
C THR A 35 11.79 6.94 -2.53
N GLU A 36 10.75 6.98 -3.33
CA GLU A 36 10.77 7.43 -4.71
C GLU A 36 9.51 8.30 -4.92
N ASP A 37 9.69 9.50 -5.43
CA ASP A 37 8.63 10.50 -5.64
C ASP A 37 7.67 10.66 -4.44
N ALA A 38 8.26 10.86 -3.23
CA ALA A 38 7.55 10.98 -1.96
C ALA A 38 6.76 9.71 -1.51
N GLN A 39 6.74 8.66 -2.32
CA GLN A 39 6.13 7.36 -2.01
C GLN A 39 7.14 6.42 -1.37
N LYS A 40 6.74 5.75 -0.30
CA LYS A 40 7.56 4.72 0.36
C LYS A 40 7.26 3.34 -0.21
N TYR A 41 8.32 2.60 -0.50
CA TYR A 41 8.24 1.22 -0.96
C TYR A 41 9.02 0.28 -0.06
N TYR A 42 8.57 -0.95 0.02
CA TYR A 42 9.24 -2.03 0.75
C TYR A 42 9.50 -3.18 -0.21
N VAL A 43 10.75 -3.58 -0.32
CA VAL A 43 11.22 -4.53 -1.33
C VAL A 43 11.60 -5.87 -0.72
N ASN A 44 11.22 -6.96 -1.39
CA ASN A 44 11.62 -8.31 -1.02
C ASN A 44 12.40 -8.94 -2.18
N LYS A 45 13.73 -9.00 -2.03
CA LYS A 45 14.64 -9.54 -3.05
C LYS A 45 14.53 -11.06 -3.23
N ILE A 46 13.98 -11.78 -2.23
CA ILE A 46 13.79 -13.23 -2.29
C ILE A 46 12.58 -13.58 -3.15
N SER A 47 11.43 -12.96 -2.89
CA SER A 47 10.23 -13.15 -3.71
C SER A 47 10.20 -12.29 -4.97
N ARG A 48 11.18 -11.39 -5.11
CA ARG A 48 11.33 -10.47 -6.23
C ARG A 48 10.08 -9.61 -6.45
N ARG A 49 9.62 -8.95 -5.41
CA ARG A 49 8.48 -8.05 -5.46
C ARG A 49 8.59 -6.91 -4.44
N ALA A 50 7.80 -5.88 -4.65
CA ALA A 50 7.67 -4.75 -3.74
C ALA A 50 6.20 -4.50 -3.39
N PHE A 51 5.97 -3.76 -2.30
CA PHE A 51 4.69 -3.16 -2.02
C PHE A 51 4.83 -1.66 -1.74
N ALA A 52 3.81 -0.88 -2.09
CA ALA A 52 3.74 0.54 -1.80
C ALA A 52 3.19 0.75 -0.38
N GLY A 53 3.88 1.57 0.40
CA GLY A 53 3.47 2.01 1.73
C GLY A 53 2.83 3.40 1.70
N SER A 54 3.23 4.30 2.60
CA SER A 54 2.67 5.64 2.67
C SER A 54 3.27 6.59 1.64
N TYR A 55 2.42 7.44 1.06
CA TYR A 55 2.80 8.61 0.29
C TYR A 55 2.92 9.82 1.22
N ILE A 56 3.98 10.60 1.11
CA ILE A 56 4.22 11.80 1.92
C ILE A 56 3.85 13.01 1.07
N TRP A 57 2.63 13.52 1.27
CA TRP A 57 2.19 14.72 0.57
C TRP A 57 2.86 15.97 1.15
N ASP A 58 3.29 16.88 0.30
CA ASP A 58 3.99 18.11 0.66
C ASP A 58 3.06 19.29 0.93
N GLY A 59 1.76 19.14 0.65
CA GLY A 59 0.76 20.20 0.83
C GLY A 59 0.37 20.91 -0.46
N GLU A 60 1.01 20.58 -1.59
CA GLU A 60 0.73 21.23 -2.87
C GLU A 60 -0.45 20.54 -3.59
N PRO A 61 -1.47 21.31 -4.05
CA PRO A 61 -2.63 20.73 -4.72
C PRO A 61 -2.31 19.93 -5.98
N ASP A 62 -1.25 20.30 -6.70
CA ASP A 62 -0.83 19.60 -7.91
C ASP A 62 -0.23 18.22 -7.63
N HIS A 63 0.11 17.93 -6.36
CA HIS A 63 0.71 16.67 -5.91
C HIS A 63 -0.30 15.73 -5.23
N MET A 64 -1.59 15.82 -5.59
CA MET A 64 -2.65 14.95 -5.07
C MET A 64 -2.87 13.69 -5.91
N THR A 65 -1.99 13.39 -6.85
CA THR A 65 -1.99 12.13 -7.60
C THR A 65 -0.84 11.25 -7.14
N VAL A 66 -1.16 10.03 -6.74
CA VAL A 66 -0.22 9.00 -6.30
C VAL A 66 -0.14 7.92 -7.38
N THR A 67 0.88 7.99 -8.21
CA THR A 67 1.10 7.00 -9.28
C THR A 67 1.93 5.84 -8.75
N ILE A 68 1.40 4.63 -8.80
CA ILE A 68 2.11 3.42 -8.43
C ILE A 68 2.84 2.90 -9.68
N PRO A 69 4.16 2.93 -9.73
CA PRO A 69 4.93 2.50 -10.89
C PRO A 69 4.86 0.98 -11.08
N ASP A 70 5.22 0.52 -12.25
CA ASP A 70 5.34 -0.91 -12.53
C ASP A 70 6.41 -1.56 -11.66
N GLU A 71 7.53 -0.87 -11.44
CA GLU A 71 8.69 -1.39 -10.74
C GLU A 71 9.35 -0.33 -9.85
N VAL A 72 9.94 -0.78 -8.75
CA VAL A 72 10.83 -0.02 -7.90
C VAL A 72 12.08 -0.87 -7.58
N ASP A 73 13.27 -0.30 -7.69
CA ASP A 73 14.56 -1.03 -7.53
C ASP A 73 14.63 -2.30 -8.43
N GLY A 74 14.04 -2.23 -9.66
CA GLY A 74 13.96 -3.35 -10.60
C GLY A 74 13.06 -4.51 -10.14
N LEU A 75 12.15 -4.26 -9.21
CA LEU A 75 11.20 -5.24 -8.69
C LEU A 75 9.76 -4.75 -8.91
N PRO A 76 8.85 -5.61 -9.43
CA PRO A 76 7.46 -5.23 -9.65
C PRO A 76 6.78 -4.83 -8.35
N VAL A 77 6.02 -3.74 -8.38
CA VAL A 77 5.15 -3.33 -7.28
C VAL A 77 3.83 -4.09 -7.37
N THR A 78 3.65 -5.07 -6.50
CA THR A 78 2.55 -6.03 -6.61
C THR A 78 1.43 -5.82 -5.59
N ALA A 79 1.63 -4.95 -4.60
CA ALA A 79 0.64 -4.73 -3.55
C ALA A 79 0.58 -3.27 -3.07
N LEU A 80 -0.59 -2.86 -2.61
CA LEU A 80 -0.77 -1.69 -1.77
C LEU A 80 -0.84 -2.10 -0.31
N GLY A 81 0.03 -1.51 0.52
CA GLY A 81 0.20 -1.91 1.91
C GLY A 81 0.78 -3.31 2.08
N GLY A 82 1.16 -3.65 3.29
CA GLY A 82 1.76 -4.95 3.57
C GLY A 82 2.30 -5.05 4.98
N TYR A 83 3.16 -6.03 5.17
CA TYR A 83 3.83 -6.26 6.44
C TYR A 83 5.34 -6.21 6.24
N TYR A 84 6.03 -5.54 7.16
CA TYR A 84 7.46 -5.32 7.12
C TYR A 84 8.14 -5.77 8.41
N GLY A 85 9.39 -6.24 8.31
CA GLY A 85 10.21 -6.63 9.45
C GLY A 85 9.58 -7.74 10.28
N ARG A 86 9.25 -7.47 11.55
CA ARG A 86 8.64 -8.45 12.46
C ARG A 86 7.11 -8.55 12.33
N GLY A 87 6.56 -8.28 11.18
CA GLY A 87 5.11 -8.30 10.95
C GLY A 87 4.42 -6.99 11.32
N VAL A 88 5.14 -5.89 11.29
CA VAL A 88 4.55 -4.56 11.49
C VAL A 88 3.71 -4.21 10.27
N PRO A 89 2.40 -3.92 10.44
CA PRO A 89 1.56 -3.51 9.33
C PRO A 89 2.05 -2.15 8.80
N THR A 90 2.15 -2.05 7.49
CA THR A 90 2.51 -0.83 6.78
C THR A 90 1.35 -0.48 5.88
N PHE A 91 0.65 0.58 6.23
CA PHE A 91 -0.52 1.02 5.48
C PHE A 91 -0.09 1.77 4.22
N PHE A 92 -0.80 1.48 3.11
CA PHE A 92 -0.84 2.37 1.97
C PHE A 92 -1.86 3.47 2.27
N GLY A 93 -1.45 4.71 2.13
CA GLY A 93 -2.28 5.89 2.36
C GLY A 93 -1.42 7.15 2.33
N VAL A 94 -2.07 8.30 2.46
CA VAL A 94 -1.39 9.60 2.43
C VAL A 94 -0.99 10.01 3.86
N THR A 95 0.23 10.52 3.99
CA THR A 95 0.70 11.18 5.20
C THR A 95 0.68 12.68 4.96
N LEU A 96 -0.18 13.39 5.65
CA LEU A 96 -0.29 14.84 5.53
C LEU A 96 0.88 15.55 6.24
N PRO A 97 1.29 16.75 5.76
CA PRO A 97 2.24 17.60 6.46
C PRO A 97 1.73 18.04 7.85
N GLU A 98 2.64 18.47 8.71
CA GLU A 98 2.33 18.85 10.09
C GLU A 98 1.26 19.98 10.17
N ALA A 99 1.27 20.90 9.22
CA ALA A 99 0.27 21.98 9.14
C ALA A 99 -1.19 21.48 9.01
N TYR A 100 -1.37 20.25 8.51
CA TYR A 100 -2.68 19.60 8.36
C TYR A 100 -2.99 18.63 9.51
N ARG A 101 -2.12 18.54 10.51
CA ARG A 101 -2.27 17.64 11.67
C ARG A 101 -2.13 18.46 12.95
N SER A 102 -3.14 18.45 13.79
CA SER A 102 -3.08 19.05 15.13
C SER A 102 -3.39 17.99 16.16
N THR A 103 -2.65 18.04 17.26
CA THR A 103 -2.96 17.23 18.45
C THR A 103 -4.02 17.90 19.34
N ILE A 104 -4.40 19.13 19.03
CA ILE A 104 -5.40 19.89 19.77
C ILE A 104 -6.73 19.67 19.05
N THR A 105 -7.68 19.06 19.72
CA THR A 105 -9.07 18.90 19.27
C THR A 105 -9.96 19.94 19.97
N PRO A 106 -10.11 21.15 19.46
CA PRO A 106 -11.12 22.07 19.94
C PRO A 106 -12.43 21.68 19.25
N GLN A 107 -13.29 20.94 19.92
CA GLN A 107 -14.62 20.55 19.41
C GLN A 107 -15.51 21.75 19.01
N GLU A 108 -15.19 22.93 19.50
CA GLU A 108 -16.00 24.14 19.34
C GLU A 108 -15.64 25.02 18.13
N TRP A 109 -14.57 24.69 17.37
CA TRP A 109 -14.02 25.61 16.36
C TRP A 109 -14.06 25.05 14.93
N MET A 110 -14.70 23.91 14.71
CA MET A 110 -14.71 23.24 13.41
C MET A 110 -15.89 23.68 12.53
N GLU A 111 -15.94 24.95 12.18
CA GLU A 111 -16.93 25.46 11.22
C GLU A 111 -16.51 25.21 9.76
N VAL A 112 -15.22 25.00 9.50
CA VAL A 112 -14.70 24.80 8.16
C VAL A 112 -14.37 23.33 7.97
N GLN A 113 -14.96 22.72 6.93
CA GLN A 113 -14.64 21.36 6.47
C GLN A 113 -14.09 21.45 5.07
N GLU A 114 -12.98 20.78 4.84
CA GLU A 114 -12.35 20.69 3.52
C GLU A 114 -12.14 19.21 3.16
N GLU A 115 -12.38 18.88 1.91
CA GLU A 115 -12.14 17.55 1.38
C GLU A 115 -10.80 17.52 0.63
N LEU A 116 -9.97 16.54 0.96
CA LEU A 116 -8.72 16.25 0.27
C LEU A 116 -8.87 14.92 -0.46
N VAL A 117 -9.10 15.01 -1.77
CA VAL A 117 -9.32 13.84 -2.62
C VAL A 117 -8.02 13.49 -3.34
N PHE A 118 -7.44 12.34 -3.00
CA PHE A 118 -6.24 11.86 -3.66
C PHE A 118 -6.59 10.85 -4.75
N THR A 119 -6.04 11.06 -5.94
CA THR A 119 -6.12 10.09 -7.03
C THR A 119 -5.02 9.06 -6.87
N VAL A 120 -5.37 7.78 -6.87
CA VAL A 120 -4.42 6.65 -6.82
C VAL A 120 -4.45 5.92 -8.14
N GLU A 121 -3.35 5.96 -8.87
CA GLU A 121 -3.19 5.29 -10.16
C GLU A 121 -2.46 3.96 -9.97
N LEU A 122 -3.18 2.85 -10.16
CA LEU A 122 -2.62 1.51 -10.02
C LEU A 122 -2.00 1.03 -11.32
N SER A 123 -0.77 0.54 -11.23
CA SER A 123 -0.12 -0.14 -12.34
C SER A 123 -0.70 -1.54 -12.60
N LYS A 124 -0.37 -2.12 -13.75
CA LYS A 124 -0.80 -3.48 -14.13
C LYS A 124 -0.27 -4.58 -13.22
N HIS A 125 0.78 -4.32 -12.46
CA HIS A 125 1.39 -5.32 -11.59
C HIS A 125 0.80 -5.39 -10.19
N VAL A 126 -0.01 -4.42 -9.76
CA VAL A 126 -0.70 -4.46 -8.47
C VAL A 126 -1.78 -5.53 -8.47
N LYS A 127 -1.66 -6.50 -7.57
CA LYS A 127 -2.53 -7.69 -7.46
C LYS A 127 -3.13 -7.88 -6.08
N GLU A 128 -2.59 -7.20 -5.07
CA GLU A 128 -2.95 -7.38 -3.67
C GLU A 128 -3.23 -6.02 -3.01
N LEU A 129 -4.27 -5.98 -2.18
CA LEU A 129 -4.62 -4.85 -1.32
C LEU A 129 -4.60 -5.38 0.11
N ASN A 130 -3.53 -5.12 0.86
CA ASN A 130 -3.34 -5.74 2.17
C ASN A 130 -3.69 -4.80 3.32
N CYS A 131 -2.98 -3.71 3.45
CA CYS A 131 -3.19 -2.70 4.48
C CYS A 131 -3.42 -1.35 3.77
N VAL A 132 -4.63 -1.10 3.30
CA VAL A 132 -5.00 0.13 2.57
C VAL A 132 -5.82 1.02 3.49
N ASP A 133 -5.44 2.29 3.55
CA ASP A 133 -6.21 3.32 4.23
C ASP A 133 -7.46 3.63 3.39
N MET A 134 -8.60 3.73 4.07
CA MET A 134 -9.91 3.95 3.43
C MET A 134 -10.32 5.44 3.44
N GLY A 135 -9.43 6.29 3.90
CA GLY A 135 -9.71 7.68 4.20
C GLY A 135 -9.86 7.92 5.70
N TYR A 136 -9.66 9.14 6.11
CA TYR A 136 -9.73 9.53 7.52
C TYR A 136 -10.02 11.00 7.69
N ASP A 137 -10.53 11.35 8.87
CA ASP A 137 -10.66 12.73 9.29
C ASP A 137 -9.44 13.17 10.11
N THR A 138 -9.00 14.38 9.87
CA THR A 138 -7.97 15.02 10.68
C THR A 138 -8.29 16.50 10.89
N VAL A 139 -7.62 17.13 11.83
CA VAL A 139 -7.76 18.55 12.10
C VAL A 139 -6.42 19.23 11.92
N GLY A 140 -6.38 20.26 11.11
CA GLY A 140 -5.24 21.16 10.97
C GLY A 140 -5.56 22.54 11.50
N VAL A 141 -4.52 23.34 11.74
CA VAL A 141 -4.64 24.72 12.16
C VAL A 141 -4.06 25.63 11.09
N ARG A 142 -4.91 26.47 10.52
CA ARG A 142 -4.50 27.59 9.66
C ARG A 142 -4.52 28.90 10.43
N PRO A 143 -3.86 29.97 9.96
CA PRO A 143 -3.97 31.27 10.59
C PRO A 143 -5.43 31.71 10.72
N GLY A 144 -5.95 31.74 11.95
CA GLY A 144 -7.30 32.20 12.28
C GLY A 144 -8.41 31.14 12.25
N ALA A 145 -8.12 29.87 11.95
CA ALA A 145 -9.14 28.82 11.92
C ALA A 145 -8.58 27.40 12.19
N ALA A 146 -9.35 26.59 12.89
CA ALA A 146 -9.20 25.15 12.85
C ALA A 146 -10.03 24.60 11.69
N VAL A 147 -9.44 23.70 10.90
CA VAL A 147 -10.09 23.11 9.73
C VAL A 147 -10.14 21.61 9.90
N ARG A 148 -11.32 21.01 9.70
CA ARG A 148 -11.44 19.57 9.57
C ARG A 148 -11.16 19.18 8.12
N TYR A 149 -10.19 18.31 7.93
CA TYR A 149 -9.90 17.71 6.64
C TYR A 149 -10.47 16.30 6.58
N HIS A 150 -11.26 16.03 5.56
CA HIS A 150 -11.67 14.68 5.19
C HIS A 150 -10.78 14.19 4.06
N VAL A 151 -9.95 13.20 4.33
CA VAL A 151 -9.07 12.59 3.33
C VAL A 151 -9.81 11.43 2.70
N SER A 152 -9.93 11.44 1.38
CA SER A 152 -10.56 10.38 0.61
C SER A 152 -9.72 10.01 -0.62
N TYR A 153 -10.04 8.86 -1.22
CA TYR A 153 -9.31 8.33 -2.36
C TYR A 153 -10.24 8.02 -3.52
N VAL A 154 -9.81 8.39 -4.72
CA VAL A 154 -10.38 7.92 -5.98
C VAL A 154 -9.33 7.10 -6.72
N TYR A 155 -9.75 6.02 -7.35
CA TYR A 155 -8.85 5.08 -7.98
C TYR A 155 -8.92 5.16 -9.49
N GLN A 156 -7.76 5.07 -10.12
CA GLN A 156 -7.57 4.77 -11.53
C GLN A 156 -6.77 3.48 -11.64
N CYS A 157 -6.97 2.72 -12.68
CA CYS A 157 -6.32 1.44 -12.83
C CYS A 157 -5.90 1.23 -14.27
N ASP A 158 -4.67 0.77 -14.47
CA ASP A 158 -4.17 0.39 -15.78
C ASP A 158 -5.12 -0.62 -16.43
N ALA A 159 -5.46 -0.41 -17.70
CA ALA A 159 -6.36 -1.27 -18.45
C ALA A 159 -5.87 -2.72 -18.57
N GLU A 160 -4.54 -2.92 -18.53
CA GLU A 160 -3.88 -4.23 -18.58
C GLU A 160 -3.81 -4.90 -17.19
N ASN A 161 -4.28 -4.27 -16.10
CA ASN A 161 -4.28 -4.91 -14.79
C ASN A 161 -5.21 -6.13 -14.81
N PRO A 162 -4.70 -7.35 -14.51
CA PRO A 162 -5.49 -8.57 -14.64
C PRO A 162 -6.47 -8.82 -13.49
N ILE A 163 -6.31 -8.10 -12.37
CA ILE A 163 -7.06 -8.33 -11.13
C ILE A 163 -8.10 -7.24 -10.88
N PHE A 164 -7.71 -5.98 -11.11
CA PHE A 164 -8.53 -4.83 -10.78
C PHE A 164 -8.91 -4.02 -12.02
N TYR A 165 -9.96 -3.24 -11.89
CA TYR A 165 -10.31 -2.13 -12.77
C TYR A 165 -10.97 -1.04 -11.94
N ALA A 166 -10.97 0.19 -12.43
CA ALA A 166 -11.64 1.32 -11.78
C ALA A 166 -12.85 1.77 -12.59
N ARG A 167 -13.93 2.13 -11.89
CA ARG A 167 -15.14 2.72 -12.47
C ARG A 167 -15.65 3.79 -11.52
N ASP A 168 -15.82 5.01 -12.02
CA ASP A 168 -16.29 6.17 -11.24
C ASP A 168 -15.48 6.42 -9.96
N GLY A 169 -14.14 6.22 -10.03
CA GLY A 169 -13.23 6.40 -8.90
C GLY A 169 -13.20 5.26 -7.89
N VAL A 170 -14.03 4.24 -8.06
CA VAL A 170 -14.09 3.05 -7.20
C VAL A 170 -13.33 1.89 -7.84
N LEU A 171 -12.55 1.19 -7.04
CA LEU A 171 -11.78 0.02 -7.47
C LEU A 171 -12.61 -1.26 -7.33
N TYR A 172 -12.67 -2.06 -8.39
CA TYR A 172 -13.41 -3.32 -8.47
C TYR A 172 -12.47 -4.49 -8.78
N ARG A 173 -12.86 -5.68 -8.34
CA ARG A 173 -12.19 -6.92 -8.77
C ARG A 173 -12.83 -7.45 -10.05
N ARG A 174 -12.00 -7.86 -11.00
CA ARG A 174 -12.47 -8.43 -12.29
C ARG A 174 -13.16 -9.79 -12.14
N THR A 175 -12.88 -10.52 -11.05
CA THR A 175 -13.39 -11.88 -10.83
C THR A 175 -14.88 -11.93 -10.47
N ASP A 176 -15.38 -10.94 -9.76
CA ASP A 176 -16.73 -10.98 -9.17
C ASP A 176 -17.47 -9.63 -9.30
N ASP A 177 -16.84 -8.64 -9.93
CA ASP A 177 -17.40 -7.29 -10.13
C ASP A 177 -17.81 -6.61 -8.81
N GLN A 178 -17.14 -6.96 -7.71
CA GLN A 178 -17.38 -6.36 -6.40
C GLN A 178 -16.33 -5.27 -6.10
N PRO A 179 -16.70 -4.25 -5.30
CA PRO A 179 -15.72 -3.30 -4.81
C PRO A 179 -14.54 -4.05 -4.15
N ALA A 180 -13.33 -3.65 -4.52
CA ALA A 180 -12.11 -4.28 -4.00
C ALA A 180 -11.78 -3.81 -2.58
N LEU A 181 -12.28 -2.63 -2.22
CA LEU A 181 -12.21 -2.01 -0.91
C LEU A 181 -13.63 -1.79 -0.38
N PRO A 182 -13.88 -1.93 0.91
CA PRO A 182 -15.20 -1.74 1.52
C PRO A 182 -15.71 -0.32 1.41
#